data_ce22d22f22a1136f48260a502c6de19a
#
_entry.id   ce22d22f22a1136f48260a502c6de19a
#
_cell.length_a   1.000
_cell.length_b   1.000
_cell.length_c   1.000
_cell.angle_alpha   90.00
_cell.angle_beta   90.00
_cell.angle_gamma   90.00
#
_symmetry.space_group_name_H-M   'P 1'
#
loop_
_entity.id
_entity.type
_entity.pdbx_description
1 polymer ?
#
loop_
_entity_poly.entity_id
_entity_poly.type
_entity_poly.pdbx_seq_one_letter_code
_entity_poly.pdbx_strand_id
1 'polypeptide(L)'
;MEKKCNKCNVVKDVGEFNKTKRNKDGLDSICRECGREKAKRYREANKEKIKQYYQSNKQQIIDRVKKYDKANKEQKKIYKKQYDQDNKEYIKEYYLANKEKKMKYGLEYVKSRYKTDSLFKLTTNIRHAVRRYFKNGKSKTTREIIGIDYKEFQDYLKVEYTEGMHLDHIIPLSWAINDEEVYTLNHYLNFQIITAEENLAKSDTYCKSENLKKVLDNHNDLAKLNKIIERNSDKIT
;
A
#
# COMPACT_ATOMS: atom_id res chain seq x y z
N MET A 1 4.11 24.15 46.74
CA MET A 1 3.03 23.70 47.67
C MET A 1 2.92 22.18 47.60
N GLU A 2 2.66 21.55 48.75
CA GLU A 2 2.61 20.10 48.86
C GLU A 2 1.21 19.61 49.26
N LYS A 3 0.85 18.40 48.80
CA LYS A 3 -0.40 17.74 49.10
C LYS A 3 -0.18 16.24 49.33
N LYS A 4 -0.84 15.67 50.33
CA LYS A 4 -0.79 14.23 50.60
C LYS A 4 -1.75 13.48 49.68
N CYS A 5 -1.22 12.45 49.02
CA CYS A 5 -2.05 11.55 48.16
C CYS A 5 -2.82 10.56 49.05
N ASN A 6 -4.16 10.49 48.90
CA ASN A 6 -5.00 9.59 49.69
C ASN A 6 -4.84 8.11 49.35
N LYS A 7 -4.11 7.77 48.26
CA LYS A 7 -3.93 6.36 47.87
C LYS A 7 -2.57 5.80 48.28
N CYS A 8 -1.49 6.53 48.03
CA CYS A 8 -0.14 6.07 48.40
C CYS A 8 0.38 6.69 49.71
N ASN A 9 -0.37 7.62 50.31
CA ASN A 9 -0.04 8.36 51.53
C ASN A 9 1.25 9.20 51.47
N VAL A 10 1.84 9.36 50.30
CA VAL A 10 3.06 10.16 50.06
C VAL A 10 2.64 11.61 49.86
N VAL A 11 3.41 12.52 50.48
CA VAL A 11 3.32 13.96 50.25
C VAL A 11 4.07 14.27 48.95
N LYS A 12 3.42 14.94 48.00
CA LYS A 12 3.96 15.26 46.67
C LYS A 12 3.65 16.71 46.32
N ASP A 13 4.42 17.27 45.39
CA ASP A 13 4.13 18.60 44.89
C ASP A 13 2.71 18.65 44.26
N VAL A 14 2.00 19.78 44.43
CA VAL A 14 0.65 19.99 43.90
C VAL A 14 0.59 19.82 42.36
N GLY A 15 1.67 20.04 41.64
CA GLY A 15 1.81 19.78 40.23
C GLY A 15 1.67 18.31 39.85
N GLU A 16 1.82 17.38 40.80
CA GLU A 16 1.62 15.93 40.59
C GLU A 16 0.15 15.50 40.72
N PHE A 17 -0.76 16.41 40.94
CA PHE A 17 -2.20 16.14 41.01
C PHE A 17 -2.93 16.71 39.79
N ASN A 18 -4.01 16.03 39.38
CA ASN A 18 -4.89 16.56 38.34
C ASN A 18 -5.80 17.64 38.91
N LYS A 19 -6.10 18.67 38.11
CA LYS A 19 -7.10 19.67 38.48
C LYS A 19 -8.50 19.07 38.43
N THR A 20 -9.31 19.39 39.42
CA THR A 20 -10.73 18.99 39.50
C THR A 20 -11.58 20.05 40.20
N LYS A 21 -12.80 20.27 39.71
CA LYS A 21 -13.75 21.19 40.33
C LYS A 21 -14.48 20.56 41.53
N ARG A 22 -14.26 19.24 41.80
CA ARG A 22 -14.99 18.49 42.85
C ARG A 22 -14.46 18.75 44.26
N ASN A 23 -13.19 19.12 44.38
CA ASN A 23 -12.53 19.35 45.65
C ASN A 23 -12.32 20.85 45.91
N LYS A 24 -12.41 21.27 47.16
CA LYS A 24 -12.26 22.68 47.57
C LYS A 24 -10.92 23.31 47.18
N ASP A 25 -9.84 22.52 47.14
CA ASP A 25 -8.51 22.93 46.74
C ASP A 25 -8.28 22.87 45.19
N GLY A 26 -9.29 22.51 44.44
CA GLY A 26 -9.20 22.43 42.96
C GLY A 26 -8.37 21.26 42.46
N LEU A 27 -7.87 20.36 43.29
CA LEU A 27 -7.01 19.25 42.95
C LEU A 27 -7.60 17.89 43.30
N ASP A 28 -7.25 16.86 42.51
CA ASP A 28 -7.68 15.48 42.81
C ASP A 28 -7.11 15.02 44.16
N SER A 29 -7.80 14.10 44.82
CA SER A 29 -7.36 13.50 46.09
C SER A 29 -6.24 12.48 45.94
N ILE A 30 -5.98 12.01 44.72
CA ILE A 30 -4.91 11.05 44.38
C ILE A 30 -3.93 11.65 43.39
N CYS A 31 -2.64 11.32 43.54
CA CYS A 31 -1.63 11.77 42.59
C CYS A 31 -1.81 11.14 41.22
N ARG A 32 -1.24 11.75 40.16
CA ARG A 32 -1.34 11.29 38.76
C ARG A 32 -0.87 9.85 38.58
N GLU A 33 0.18 9.44 39.27
CA GLU A 33 0.71 8.07 39.22
C GLU A 33 -0.33 7.06 39.74
N CYS A 34 -0.87 7.29 40.94
CA CYS A 34 -1.94 6.47 41.47
C CYS A 34 -3.20 6.47 40.61
N GLY A 35 -3.52 7.59 39.96
CA GLY A 35 -4.61 7.69 38.98
C GLY A 35 -4.38 6.84 37.74
N ARG A 36 -3.14 6.87 37.19
CA ARG A 36 -2.76 6.03 36.05
C ARG A 36 -2.85 4.54 36.39
N GLU A 37 -2.36 4.15 37.54
CA GLU A 37 -2.42 2.77 38.01
C GLU A 37 -3.88 2.29 38.20
N LYS A 38 -4.74 3.11 38.81
CA LYS A 38 -6.18 2.83 38.94
C LYS A 38 -6.82 2.65 37.56
N ALA A 39 -6.53 3.53 36.62
CA ALA A 39 -7.06 3.45 35.26
C ALA A 39 -6.53 2.22 34.49
N LYS A 40 -5.27 1.82 34.72
CA LYS A 40 -4.68 0.61 34.14
C LYS A 40 -5.42 -0.63 34.66
N ARG A 41 -5.57 -0.79 35.96
CA ARG A 41 -6.29 -1.92 36.58
C ARG A 41 -7.74 -1.99 36.12
N TYR A 42 -8.43 -0.85 36.00
CA TYR A 42 -9.80 -0.81 35.50
C TYR A 42 -9.90 -1.32 34.05
N ARG A 43 -8.98 -0.86 33.19
CA ARG A 43 -8.95 -1.30 31.78
C ARG A 43 -8.65 -2.79 31.64
N GLU A 44 -7.73 -3.32 32.45
CA GLU A 44 -7.39 -4.74 32.46
C GLU A 44 -8.60 -5.58 32.93
N ALA A 45 -9.24 -5.18 34.04
CA ALA A 45 -10.41 -5.87 34.58
C ALA A 45 -11.65 -5.81 33.66
N ASN A 46 -11.76 -4.77 32.82
CA ASN A 46 -12.92 -4.57 31.95
C ASN A 46 -12.61 -4.73 30.46
N LYS A 47 -11.47 -5.33 30.11
CA LYS A 47 -10.98 -5.44 28.73
C LYS A 47 -12.04 -5.99 27.77
N GLU A 48 -12.69 -7.08 28.12
CA GLU A 48 -13.70 -7.71 27.27
C GLU A 48 -14.98 -6.87 27.16
N LYS A 49 -15.43 -6.25 28.24
CA LYS A 49 -16.59 -5.32 28.21
C LYS A 49 -16.30 -4.11 27.30
N ILE A 50 -15.10 -3.54 27.36
CA ILE A 50 -14.69 -2.43 26.52
C ILE A 50 -14.64 -2.88 25.06
N LYS A 51 -14.13 -4.07 24.78
CA LYS A 51 -14.08 -4.65 23.43
C LYS A 51 -15.49 -4.87 22.86
N GLN A 52 -16.37 -5.47 23.63
CA GLN A 52 -17.77 -5.69 23.23
C GLN A 52 -18.50 -4.37 22.96
N TYR A 53 -18.35 -3.38 23.86
CA TYR A 53 -18.91 -2.05 23.66
C TYR A 53 -18.40 -1.40 22.36
N TYR A 54 -17.09 -1.49 22.11
CA TYR A 54 -16.51 -0.95 20.87
C TYR A 54 -17.07 -1.67 19.64
N GLN A 55 -17.16 -3.00 19.66
CA GLN A 55 -17.68 -3.77 18.52
C GLN A 55 -19.16 -3.43 18.26
N SER A 56 -20.00 -3.37 19.29
CA SER A 56 -21.42 -3.04 19.17
C SER A 56 -21.66 -1.60 18.66
N ASN A 57 -20.75 -0.67 18.97
CA ASN A 57 -20.91 0.74 18.60
C ASN A 57 -19.96 1.17 17.48
N LYS A 58 -19.22 0.24 16.87
CA LYS A 58 -18.16 0.54 15.89
C LYS A 58 -18.63 1.43 14.76
N GLN A 59 -19.76 1.10 14.15
CA GLN A 59 -20.29 1.87 13.03
C GLN A 59 -20.67 3.29 13.45
N GLN A 60 -21.36 3.46 14.55
CA GLN A 60 -21.74 4.79 15.06
C GLN A 60 -20.51 5.65 15.40
N ILE A 61 -19.46 5.03 15.98
CA ILE A 61 -18.20 5.72 16.27
C ILE A 61 -17.54 6.19 14.98
N ILE A 62 -17.46 5.31 13.96
CA ILE A 62 -16.87 5.63 12.65
C ILE A 62 -17.64 6.78 11.99
N ASP A 63 -18.97 6.73 11.97
CA ASP A 63 -19.79 7.74 11.31
C ASP A 63 -19.67 9.10 12.01
N ARG A 64 -19.66 9.10 13.35
CA ARG A 64 -19.41 10.31 14.14
C ARG A 64 -18.04 10.92 13.83
N VAL A 65 -16.98 10.10 13.77
CA VAL A 65 -15.63 10.56 13.46
C VAL A 65 -15.57 11.11 12.02
N LYS A 66 -16.15 10.40 11.04
CA LYS A 66 -16.22 10.87 9.64
C LYS A 66 -16.96 12.22 9.54
N LYS A 67 -18.08 12.36 10.24
CA LYS A 67 -18.86 13.63 10.28
C LYS A 67 -18.03 14.78 10.86
N TYR A 68 -17.35 14.52 11.98
CA TYR A 68 -16.45 15.49 12.61
C TYR A 68 -15.27 15.86 11.67
N ASP A 69 -14.64 14.87 11.05
CA ASP A 69 -13.51 15.09 10.13
C ASP A 69 -13.93 15.90 8.91
N LYS A 70 -15.11 15.61 8.36
CA LYS A 70 -15.66 16.36 7.23
C LYS A 70 -15.95 17.81 7.61
N ALA A 71 -16.57 18.03 8.78
CA ALA A 71 -16.92 19.38 9.27
C ALA A 71 -15.67 20.22 9.61
N ASN A 72 -14.58 19.59 10.06
CA ASN A 72 -13.37 20.28 10.51
C ASN A 72 -12.20 20.16 9.52
N LYS A 73 -12.43 19.71 8.29
CA LYS A 73 -11.38 19.42 7.30
C LYS A 73 -10.44 20.60 7.06
N GLU A 74 -10.97 21.78 6.79
CA GLU A 74 -10.16 22.97 6.50
C GLU A 74 -9.40 23.45 7.75
N GLN A 75 -10.04 23.43 8.90
CA GLN A 75 -9.37 23.81 10.16
C GLN A 75 -8.21 22.84 10.49
N LYS A 76 -8.40 21.54 10.31
CA LYS A 76 -7.34 20.54 10.47
C LYS A 76 -6.19 20.76 9.48
N LYS A 77 -6.50 21.16 8.24
CA LYS A 77 -5.49 21.46 7.22
C LYS A 77 -4.65 22.68 7.59
N ILE A 78 -5.31 23.76 8.07
CA ILE A 78 -4.63 24.98 8.54
C ILE A 78 -3.74 24.65 9.74
N TYR A 79 -4.29 23.96 10.75
CA TYR A 79 -3.53 23.53 11.93
C TYR A 79 -2.32 22.68 11.54
N LYS A 80 -2.51 21.70 10.65
CA LYS A 80 -1.41 20.86 10.19
C LYS A 80 -0.33 21.67 9.48
N LYS A 81 -0.70 22.60 8.62
CA LYS A 81 0.26 23.47 7.91
C LYS A 81 1.07 24.30 8.90
N GLN A 82 0.41 24.89 9.89
CA GLN A 82 1.09 25.65 10.94
C GLN A 82 2.02 24.77 11.77
N TYR A 83 1.53 23.60 12.23
CA TYR A 83 2.35 22.65 12.97
C TYR A 83 3.59 22.19 12.20
N ASP A 84 3.44 21.87 10.90
CA ASP A 84 4.54 21.45 10.04
C ASP A 84 5.58 22.58 9.85
N GLN A 85 5.14 23.85 9.81
CA GLN A 85 6.03 25.00 9.76
C GLN A 85 6.78 25.19 11.07
N ASP A 86 6.06 25.22 12.19
CA ASP A 86 6.63 25.44 13.53
C ASP A 86 7.60 24.33 13.94
N ASN A 87 7.38 23.11 13.45
CA ASN A 87 8.20 21.94 13.80
C ASN A 87 9.10 21.46 12.66
N LYS A 88 9.34 22.27 11.65
CA LYS A 88 10.07 21.87 10.42
C LYS A 88 11.44 21.25 10.70
N GLU A 89 12.24 21.89 11.54
CA GLU A 89 13.58 21.41 11.86
C GLU A 89 13.53 20.11 12.68
N TYR A 90 12.66 20.01 13.68
CA TYR A 90 12.44 18.78 14.43
C TYR A 90 12.02 17.62 13.53
N ILE A 91 11.08 17.85 12.60
CA ILE A 91 10.62 16.84 11.64
C ILE A 91 11.77 16.37 10.75
N LYS A 92 12.61 17.30 10.28
CA LYS A 92 13.78 17.00 9.47
C LYS A 92 14.82 16.18 10.24
N GLU A 93 15.16 16.58 11.45
CA GLU A 93 16.08 15.85 12.31
C GLU A 93 15.56 14.45 12.64
N TYR A 94 14.29 14.32 13.01
CA TYR A 94 13.64 13.02 13.22
C TYR A 94 13.68 12.13 11.98
N TYR A 95 13.42 12.71 10.80
CA TYR A 95 13.49 11.97 9.53
C TYR A 95 14.91 11.46 9.27
N LEU A 96 15.91 12.32 9.42
CA LEU A 96 17.33 11.97 9.21
C LEU A 96 17.79 10.88 10.18
N ALA A 97 17.48 11.04 11.47
CA ALA A 97 17.82 10.08 12.51
C ALA A 97 17.18 8.70 12.32
N ASN A 98 16.02 8.63 11.65
CA ASN A 98 15.29 7.38 11.45
C ASN A 98 15.31 6.88 10.00
N LYS A 99 15.97 7.58 9.07
CA LYS A 99 15.96 7.29 7.64
C LYS A 99 16.40 5.87 7.34
N GLU A 100 17.55 5.47 7.83
CA GLU A 100 18.14 4.14 7.58
C GLU A 100 17.24 3.02 8.15
N LYS A 101 16.78 3.19 9.39
CA LYS A 101 15.86 2.23 10.02
C LYS A 101 14.57 2.06 9.23
N LYS A 102 13.97 3.16 8.75
CA LYS A 102 12.76 3.13 7.92
C LYS A 102 13.00 2.49 6.57
N MET A 103 14.14 2.80 5.93
CA MET A 103 14.54 2.18 4.66
C MET A 103 14.73 0.67 4.81
N LYS A 104 15.50 0.25 5.83
CA LYS A 104 15.71 -1.18 6.10
C LYS A 104 14.40 -1.92 6.32
N TYR A 105 13.55 -1.40 7.20
CA TYR A 105 12.22 -1.96 7.44
C TYR A 105 11.37 -2.05 6.17
N GLY A 106 11.36 -0.98 5.36
CA GLY A 106 10.63 -0.95 4.09
C GLY A 106 11.13 -2.00 3.10
N LEU A 107 12.45 -2.15 2.97
CA LEU A 107 13.05 -3.16 2.09
C LEU A 107 12.73 -4.59 2.58
N GLU A 108 12.85 -4.85 3.87
CA GLU A 108 12.52 -6.15 4.46
C GLU A 108 11.03 -6.49 4.28
N TYR A 109 10.14 -5.52 4.48
CA TYR A 109 8.71 -5.68 4.25
C TYR A 109 8.40 -6.02 2.79
N VAL A 110 8.95 -5.25 1.84
CA VAL A 110 8.75 -5.51 0.40
C VAL A 110 9.31 -6.87 0.02
N LYS A 111 10.52 -7.22 0.48
CA LYS A 111 11.17 -8.52 0.22
C LYS A 111 10.36 -9.69 0.77
N SER A 112 9.86 -9.56 2.00
CA SER A 112 9.01 -10.58 2.62
C SER A 112 7.70 -10.75 1.83
N ARG A 113 7.02 -9.63 1.54
CA ARG A 113 5.75 -9.65 0.83
C ARG A 113 5.89 -10.17 -0.60
N TYR A 114 6.98 -9.85 -1.27
CA TYR A 114 7.26 -10.36 -2.62
C TYR A 114 7.40 -11.88 -2.68
N LYS A 115 7.85 -12.52 -1.56
CA LYS A 115 7.95 -13.99 -1.45
C LYS A 115 6.62 -14.67 -1.10
N THR A 116 5.77 -14.00 -0.29
CA THR A 116 4.59 -14.64 0.31
C THR A 116 3.27 -14.24 -0.34
N ASP A 117 3.23 -13.16 -1.13
CA ASP A 117 2.02 -12.60 -1.76
C ASP A 117 2.20 -12.62 -3.29
N SER A 118 1.65 -13.66 -3.94
CA SER A 118 1.74 -13.86 -5.40
C SER A 118 1.11 -12.70 -6.19
N LEU A 119 0.00 -12.13 -5.70
CA LEU A 119 -0.64 -10.97 -6.32
C LEU A 119 0.24 -9.71 -6.20
N PHE A 120 0.90 -9.51 -5.07
CA PHE A 120 1.85 -8.41 -4.91
C PHE A 120 3.06 -8.56 -5.83
N LYS A 121 3.61 -9.79 -5.96
CA LYS A 121 4.70 -10.13 -6.88
C LYS A 121 4.30 -9.83 -8.33
N LEU A 122 3.14 -10.34 -8.77
CA LEU A 122 2.60 -10.10 -10.11
C LEU A 122 2.41 -8.62 -10.39
N THR A 123 1.69 -7.91 -9.52
CA THR A 123 1.44 -6.46 -9.63
C THR A 123 2.73 -5.65 -9.73
N THR A 124 3.72 -6.00 -8.94
CA THR A 124 5.03 -5.32 -8.93
C THR A 124 5.75 -5.54 -10.25
N ASN A 125 5.80 -6.77 -10.74
CA ASN A 125 6.48 -7.11 -12.00
C ASN A 125 5.83 -6.44 -13.21
N ILE A 126 4.50 -6.44 -13.29
CA ILE A 126 3.78 -5.73 -14.36
C ILE A 126 4.07 -4.23 -14.34
N ARG A 127 4.01 -3.61 -13.16
CA ARG A 127 4.33 -2.18 -13.03
C ARG A 127 5.74 -1.87 -13.50
N HIS A 128 6.70 -2.72 -13.18
CA HIS A 128 8.09 -2.58 -13.64
C HIS A 128 8.21 -2.80 -15.14
N ALA A 129 7.60 -3.85 -15.68
CA ALA A 129 7.61 -4.15 -17.12
C ALA A 129 7.03 -2.97 -17.92
N VAL A 130 5.82 -2.52 -17.58
CA VAL A 130 5.16 -1.40 -18.26
C VAL A 130 5.99 -0.11 -18.14
N ARG A 131 6.50 0.22 -16.94
CA ARG A 131 7.27 1.46 -16.72
C ARG A 131 8.56 1.54 -17.54
N ARG A 132 9.22 0.41 -17.76
CA ARG A 132 10.54 0.36 -18.46
C ARG A 132 10.48 0.93 -19.86
N TYR A 133 9.36 0.82 -20.55
CA TYR A 133 9.19 1.23 -21.94
C TYR A 133 8.74 2.69 -22.12
N PHE A 134 8.28 3.35 -21.07
CA PHE A 134 7.86 4.76 -21.13
C PHE A 134 8.97 5.67 -20.62
N LYS A 135 9.85 6.14 -21.51
CA LYS A 135 11.00 7.01 -21.19
C LYS A 135 10.58 8.34 -20.53
N ASN A 136 9.49 8.94 -21.00
CA ASN A 136 8.99 10.25 -20.55
C ASN A 136 7.83 10.12 -19.52
N GLY A 137 7.62 8.94 -18.97
CA GLY A 137 6.45 8.64 -18.13
C GLY A 137 5.23 8.24 -18.93
N LYS A 138 4.33 7.50 -18.31
CA LYS A 138 3.10 7.02 -18.94
C LYS A 138 1.92 7.94 -18.61
N SER A 139 1.04 8.19 -19.58
CA SER A 139 -0.17 9.00 -19.42
C SER A 139 -1.31 8.24 -18.72
N LYS A 140 -1.29 6.90 -18.74
CA LYS A 140 -2.31 6.02 -18.16
C LYS A 140 -1.77 5.25 -16.96
N THR A 141 -2.63 4.84 -16.05
CA THR A 141 -2.26 3.91 -14.98
C THR A 141 -1.91 2.53 -15.56
N THR A 142 -1.10 1.74 -14.84
CA THR A 142 -0.79 0.37 -15.32
C THR A 142 -2.05 -0.48 -15.50
N ARG A 143 -3.07 -0.29 -14.65
CA ARG A 143 -4.35 -1.00 -14.72
C ARG A 143 -5.14 -0.67 -15.99
N GLU A 144 -5.19 0.60 -16.38
CA GLU A 144 -5.79 1.02 -17.65
C GLU A 144 -5.02 0.49 -18.86
N ILE A 145 -3.69 0.36 -18.75
CA ILE A 145 -2.85 -0.16 -19.83
C ILE A 145 -3.08 -1.66 -20.03
N ILE A 146 -3.10 -2.44 -18.94
CA ILE A 146 -3.35 -3.88 -19.06
C ILE A 146 -4.81 -4.23 -19.38
N GLY A 147 -5.75 -3.31 -19.13
CA GLY A 147 -7.16 -3.45 -19.47
C GLY A 147 -7.99 -4.34 -18.53
N ILE A 148 -7.42 -4.76 -17.39
CA ILE A 148 -8.07 -5.66 -16.43
C ILE A 148 -7.60 -5.37 -14.99
N ASP A 149 -8.37 -5.79 -13.97
CA ASP A 149 -7.93 -5.74 -12.57
C ASP A 149 -6.81 -6.75 -12.30
N TYR A 150 -5.92 -6.45 -11.36
CA TYR A 150 -4.78 -7.33 -11.06
C TYR A 150 -5.18 -8.71 -10.52
N LYS A 151 -6.29 -8.80 -9.81
CA LYS A 151 -6.80 -10.09 -9.33
C LYS A 151 -7.38 -10.90 -10.47
N GLU A 152 -8.23 -10.28 -11.29
CA GLU A 152 -8.78 -10.90 -12.50
C GLU A 152 -7.67 -11.32 -13.47
N PHE A 153 -6.59 -10.53 -13.55
CA PHE A 153 -5.42 -10.89 -14.35
C PHE A 153 -4.68 -12.09 -13.78
N GLN A 154 -4.55 -12.20 -12.46
CA GLN A 154 -3.98 -13.39 -11.81
C GLN A 154 -4.84 -14.63 -12.11
N ASP A 155 -6.15 -14.49 -12.02
CA ASP A 155 -7.10 -15.57 -12.32
C ASP A 155 -7.07 -15.96 -13.82
N TYR A 156 -6.89 -14.99 -14.74
CA TYR A 156 -6.72 -15.21 -16.17
C TYR A 156 -5.48 -16.04 -16.49
N LEU A 157 -4.35 -15.76 -15.86
CA LEU A 157 -3.09 -16.47 -16.11
C LEU A 157 -3.14 -17.95 -15.68
N LYS A 158 -4.07 -18.34 -14.82
CA LYS A 158 -4.35 -19.73 -14.35
C LYS A 158 -3.15 -20.53 -13.85
N VAL A 159 -2.00 -19.90 -13.73
CA VAL A 159 -0.74 -20.51 -13.31
C VAL A 159 -0.28 -19.81 -12.03
N GLU A 160 0.10 -20.60 -11.05
CA GLU A 160 0.70 -20.09 -9.83
C GLU A 160 2.08 -19.48 -10.15
N TYR A 161 2.23 -18.17 -9.88
CA TYR A 161 3.46 -17.45 -10.17
C TYR A 161 4.52 -17.74 -9.10
N THR A 162 5.15 -18.90 -9.20
CA THR A 162 6.13 -19.42 -8.26
C THR A 162 7.57 -18.98 -8.56
N GLU A 163 8.51 -19.48 -7.79
CA GLU A 163 9.94 -19.26 -8.03
C GLU A 163 10.38 -19.94 -9.33
N GLY A 164 11.25 -19.30 -10.10
CA GLY A 164 11.69 -19.78 -11.43
C GLY A 164 10.74 -19.49 -12.59
N MET A 165 9.53 -18.98 -12.32
CA MET A 165 8.60 -18.56 -13.35
C MET A 165 8.76 -17.09 -13.69
N HIS A 166 8.63 -16.75 -14.97
CA HIS A 166 8.69 -15.39 -15.51
C HIS A 166 7.35 -14.99 -16.12
N LEU A 167 6.97 -13.74 -15.87
CA LEU A 167 5.90 -13.09 -16.61
C LEU A 167 6.50 -12.52 -17.90
N ASP A 168 6.03 -13.01 -19.02
CA ASP A 168 6.52 -12.68 -20.35
C ASP A 168 5.41 -12.21 -21.27
N HIS A 169 5.77 -11.49 -22.35
CA HIS A 169 4.86 -11.10 -23.42
C HIS A 169 4.85 -12.17 -24.52
N ILE A 170 3.70 -12.66 -24.92
CA ILE A 170 3.55 -13.61 -26.03
C ILE A 170 4.17 -13.00 -27.29
N ILE A 171 3.69 -11.82 -27.69
CA ILE A 171 4.31 -10.98 -28.73
C ILE A 171 5.28 -10.02 -28.04
N PRO A 172 6.58 -10.04 -28.40
CA PRO A 172 7.59 -9.29 -27.70
C PRO A 172 7.34 -7.78 -27.68
N LEU A 173 7.47 -7.18 -26.52
CA LEU A 173 7.31 -5.73 -26.35
C LEU A 173 8.39 -4.91 -27.07
N SER A 174 9.54 -5.52 -27.36
CA SER A 174 10.62 -4.94 -28.19
C SER A 174 10.19 -4.61 -29.62
N TRP A 175 9.09 -5.17 -30.08
CA TRP A 175 8.54 -4.91 -31.42
C TRP A 175 7.76 -3.60 -31.53
N ALA A 176 7.44 -2.95 -30.40
CA ALA A 176 6.80 -1.64 -30.38
C ALA A 176 7.78 -0.54 -30.82
N ILE A 177 7.32 0.35 -31.70
CA ILE A 177 8.08 1.51 -32.18
C ILE A 177 7.58 2.86 -31.61
N ASN A 178 6.41 2.85 -30.97
CA ASN A 178 5.79 4.02 -30.35
C ASN A 178 4.95 3.65 -29.13
N ASP A 179 4.55 4.66 -28.35
CA ASP A 179 3.80 4.46 -27.10
C ASP A 179 2.43 3.79 -27.31
N GLU A 180 1.78 3.99 -28.46
CA GLU A 180 0.50 3.34 -28.74
C GLU A 180 0.66 1.82 -28.93
N GLU A 181 1.71 1.41 -29.62
CA GLU A 181 2.04 -0.02 -29.74
C GLU A 181 2.48 -0.62 -28.41
N VAL A 182 3.20 0.14 -27.56
CA VAL A 182 3.50 -0.27 -26.17
C VAL A 182 2.22 -0.48 -25.38
N TYR A 183 1.20 0.37 -25.55
CA TYR A 183 -0.10 0.15 -24.91
C TYR A 183 -0.79 -1.11 -25.43
N THR A 184 -0.80 -1.32 -26.75
CA THR A 184 -1.39 -2.50 -27.38
C THR A 184 -0.73 -3.79 -26.90
N LEU A 185 0.59 -3.87 -26.89
CA LEU A 185 1.34 -5.05 -26.48
C LEU A 185 1.34 -5.30 -24.95
N ASN A 186 1.01 -4.31 -24.13
CA ASN A 186 0.84 -4.49 -22.69
C ASN A 186 -0.61 -4.84 -22.28
N HIS A 187 -1.49 -5.17 -23.20
CA HIS A 187 -2.81 -5.69 -22.88
C HIS A 187 -2.72 -7.07 -22.23
N TYR A 188 -3.59 -7.38 -21.25
CA TYR A 188 -3.51 -8.60 -20.45
C TYR A 188 -3.49 -9.89 -21.27
N LEU A 189 -4.13 -9.92 -22.41
CA LEU A 189 -4.16 -11.06 -23.32
C LEU A 189 -2.77 -11.43 -23.85
N ASN A 190 -1.85 -10.47 -23.95
CA ASN A 190 -0.50 -10.68 -24.47
C ASN A 190 0.50 -11.14 -23.41
N PHE A 191 0.05 -11.52 -22.20
CA PHE A 191 0.91 -12.01 -21.14
C PHE A 191 0.77 -13.52 -20.96
N GLN A 192 1.88 -14.14 -20.62
CA GLN A 192 1.97 -15.56 -20.26
C GLN A 192 2.94 -15.74 -19.07
N ILE A 193 2.81 -16.89 -18.38
CA ILE A 193 3.79 -17.32 -17.38
C ILE A 193 4.54 -18.50 -17.97
N ILE A 194 5.86 -18.38 -18.07
CA ILE A 194 6.76 -19.40 -18.61
C ILE A 194 7.97 -19.56 -17.69
N THR A 195 8.70 -20.65 -17.83
CA THR A 195 9.95 -20.87 -17.08
C THR A 195 11.04 -19.90 -17.51
N ALA A 196 12.07 -19.74 -16.67
CA ALA A 196 13.23 -18.93 -17.03
C ALA A 196 13.96 -19.46 -18.29
N GLU A 197 13.99 -20.79 -18.47
CA GLU A 197 14.61 -21.45 -19.63
C GLU A 197 13.82 -21.17 -20.92
N GLU A 198 12.51 -21.35 -20.88
CA GLU A 198 11.62 -21.02 -22.00
C GLU A 198 11.69 -19.55 -22.39
N ASN A 199 11.74 -18.65 -21.38
CA ASN A 199 11.87 -17.23 -21.63
C ASN A 199 13.20 -16.86 -22.29
N LEU A 200 14.28 -17.49 -21.88
CA LEU A 200 15.60 -17.30 -22.48
C LEU A 200 15.64 -17.83 -23.92
N ALA A 201 15.08 -19.00 -24.16
CA ALA A 201 15.00 -19.60 -25.50
C ALA A 201 14.14 -18.78 -26.46
N LYS A 202 13.02 -18.24 -25.97
CA LYS A 202 12.12 -17.38 -26.74
C LYS A 202 12.78 -16.06 -27.17
N SER A 203 13.57 -15.44 -26.30
CA SER A 203 14.22 -14.13 -26.56
C SER A 203 13.20 -13.07 -27.05
N ASP A 204 13.48 -12.41 -28.20
CA ASP A 204 12.59 -11.43 -28.86
C ASP A 204 11.80 -12.02 -30.04
N THR A 205 11.72 -13.35 -30.11
CA THR A 205 10.92 -14.07 -31.09
C THR A 205 9.56 -14.46 -30.52
N TYR A 206 8.64 -14.90 -31.36
CA TYR A 206 7.45 -15.57 -30.91
C TYR A 206 7.18 -16.84 -31.71
N CYS A 207 6.61 -17.83 -31.01
CA CYS A 207 6.20 -19.10 -31.59
C CYS A 207 4.70 -19.09 -31.90
N LYS A 208 4.29 -19.67 -33.02
CA LYS A 208 2.88 -19.91 -33.36
C LYS A 208 2.29 -20.90 -32.36
N SER A 209 1.75 -20.40 -31.27
CA SER A 209 1.20 -21.20 -30.16
C SER A 209 -0.32 -20.97 -30.03
N GLU A 210 -0.98 -21.86 -29.25
CA GLU A 210 -2.39 -21.67 -28.88
C GLU A 210 -2.60 -20.33 -28.12
N ASN A 211 -1.59 -19.86 -27.40
CA ASN A 211 -1.65 -18.59 -26.68
C ASN A 211 -1.72 -17.42 -27.64
N LEU A 212 -0.98 -17.45 -28.75
CA LEU A 212 -1.07 -16.42 -29.79
C LEU A 212 -2.48 -16.40 -30.41
N LYS A 213 -3.05 -17.57 -30.73
CA LYS A 213 -4.42 -17.64 -31.26
C LYS A 213 -5.41 -16.95 -30.32
N LYS A 214 -5.32 -17.20 -29.01
CA LYS A 214 -6.15 -16.51 -28.01
C LYS A 214 -5.99 -15.00 -28.03
N VAL A 215 -4.76 -14.50 -28.21
CA VAL A 215 -4.49 -13.06 -28.34
C VAL A 215 -5.17 -12.50 -29.59
N LEU A 216 -4.97 -13.13 -30.74
CA LEU A 216 -5.54 -12.69 -32.03
C LEU A 216 -7.08 -12.74 -32.05
N ASP A 217 -7.68 -13.78 -31.46
CA ASP A 217 -9.13 -13.95 -31.46
C ASP A 217 -9.86 -12.97 -30.50
N ASN A 218 -9.18 -12.44 -29.49
CA ASN A 218 -9.84 -11.68 -28.39
C ASN A 218 -9.30 -10.27 -28.18
N HIS A 219 -8.23 -9.84 -28.86
CA HIS A 219 -7.63 -8.53 -28.64
C HIS A 219 -8.49 -7.40 -29.21
N ASN A 220 -8.74 -6.36 -28.43
CA ASN A 220 -9.61 -5.24 -28.79
C ASN A 220 -9.07 -4.39 -29.96
N ASP A 221 -7.77 -4.40 -30.22
CA ASP A 221 -7.11 -3.65 -31.29
C ASP A 221 -6.33 -4.59 -32.25
N LEU A 222 -7.06 -5.51 -32.84
CA LEU A 222 -6.52 -6.53 -33.74
C LEU A 222 -5.80 -5.90 -34.97
N ALA A 223 -6.31 -4.79 -35.47
CA ALA A 223 -5.73 -4.13 -36.63
C ALA A 223 -4.30 -3.62 -36.36
N LYS A 224 -4.06 -3.02 -35.17
CA LYS A 224 -2.70 -2.60 -34.76
C LYS A 224 -1.81 -3.80 -34.50
N LEU A 225 -2.36 -4.82 -33.84
CA LEU A 225 -1.61 -6.02 -33.50
C LEU A 225 -1.11 -6.71 -34.78
N ASN A 226 -1.95 -6.87 -35.79
CA ASN A 226 -1.57 -7.44 -37.08
C ASN A 226 -0.46 -6.64 -37.79
N LYS A 227 -0.52 -5.29 -37.78
CA LYS A 227 0.54 -4.45 -38.33
C LYS A 227 1.88 -4.65 -37.63
N ILE A 228 1.88 -4.80 -36.29
CA ILE A 228 3.09 -5.09 -35.53
C ILE A 228 3.67 -6.46 -35.91
N ILE A 229 2.82 -7.47 -36.05
CA ILE A 229 3.22 -8.83 -36.43
C ILE A 229 3.78 -8.85 -37.88
N GLU A 230 3.07 -8.27 -38.83
CA GLU A 230 3.50 -8.20 -40.23
C GLU A 230 4.87 -7.54 -40.37
N ARG A 231 5.09 -6.43 -39.66
CA ARG A 231 6.38 -5.71 -39.68
C ARG A 231 7.56 -6.54 -39.13
N ASN A 232 7.29 -7.51 -38.27
CA ASN A 232 8.30 -8.35 -37.62
C ASN A 232 8.17 -9.82 -38.07
N SER A 233 7.63 -10.09 -39.26
CA SER A 233 7.37 -11.44 -39.75
C SER A 233 8.60 -12.32 -39.89
N ASP A 234 9.78 -11.71 -40.05
CA ASP A 234 11.12 -12.37 -40.09
C ASP A 234 11.54 -12.96 -38.71
N LYS A 235 10.90 -12.52 -37.61
CA LYS A 235 11.17 -12.99 -36.26
C LYS A 235 10.16 -14.03 -35.76
N ILE A 236 9.36 -14.57 -36.65
CA ILE A 236 8.37 -15.61 -36.34
C ILE A 236 9.03 -16.97 -36.55
N THR A 237 9.07 -17.80 -35.50
CA THR A 237 9.61 -19.16 -35.53
C THR A 237 8.51 -20.22 -35.43
#